data_c2ec520ff0ecc15514bc43b17952c9d5
#
_entry.id   c2ec520ff0ecc15514bc43b17952c9d5
#
_cell.length_a   1.000
_cell.length_b   1.000
_cell.length_c   1.000
_cell.angle_alpha   90.00
_cell.angle_beta   90.00
_cell.angle_gamma   90.00
#
_symmetry.space_group_name_H-M   'P 1'
#
loop_
_entity.id
_entity.type
_entity.pdbx_description
1 polymer ?
#
loop_
_entity_poly.entity_id
_entity_poly.type
_entity_poly.pdbx_seq_one_letter_code
_entity_poly.pdbx_strand_id
1 'polypeptide(L)'
;PTRRSSDLKEYVFAAFTALHLAEWYRRMQFCGVCGSPLTPDQTERAMVCPNCGEKYYPRINPAVIVGVINGDQMLITRYRNGPEVSALIAGFVEIGETLEDTVRREVMEEAGIRVKNIRYYKSQPWGVASDILAGFFCEVDSDASIRMDEDELKYAQWVFREDIILQPTDYSLTNEMMRIFKEGRYRSGICAETACLPIR
;
A
#
# COMPACT_ATOMS: atom_id res chain seq x y z
N PRO A 1 -23.51 24.67 1.95
CA PRO A 1 -23.47 23.41 1.21
C PRO A 1 -22.34 22.57 1.79
N THR A 2 -22.69 21.55 2.56
CA THR A 2 -21.75 20.57 3.10
C THR A 2 -21.22 19.75 1.93
N ARG A 3 -19.91 19.83 1.65
CA ARG A 3 -19.24 18.96 0.70
C ARG A 3 -19.48 17.51 1.09
N ARG A 4 -19.83 16.64 0.14
CA ARG A 4 -19.99 15.21 0.38
C ARG A 4 -18.64 14.60 0.77
N SER A 5 -18.65 13.61 1.65
CA SER A 5 -17.45 12.87 2.06
C SER A 5 -16.67 12.27 0.87
N SER A 6 -17.37 11.87 -0.22
CA SER A 6 -16.77 11.44 -1.48
C SER A 6 -15.88 12.50 -2.14
N ASP A 7 -16.34 13.76 -2.16
CA ASP A 7 -15.60 14.86 -2.79
C ASP A 7 -14.26 15.10 -2.07
N LEU A 8 -14.24 14.90 -0.75
CA LEU A 8 -13.02 15.06 0.05
C LEU A 8 -11.95 14.03 -0.32
N LYS A 9 -12.34 12.78 -0.59
CA LYS A 9 -11.40 11.72 -1.01
C LYS A 9 -10.72 12.06 -2.34
N GLU A 10 -11.48 12.51 -3.32
CA GLU A 10 -10.94 12.89 -4.64
C GLU A 10 -9.87 14.00 -4.50
N TYR A 11 -10.15 15.02 -3.69
CA TYR A 11 -9.16 16.09 -3.43
C TYR A 11 -7.92 15.59 -2.69
N VAL A 12 -8.07 14.67 -1.73
CA VAL A 12 -6.93 14.05 -1.03
C VAL A 12 -6.06 13.29 -2.01
N PHE A 13 -6.63 12.47 -2.90
CA PHE A 13 -5.86 11.74 -3.91
C PHE A 13 -5.23 12.66 -4.96
N ALA A 14 -5.90 13.72 -5.37
CA ALA A 14 -5.33 14.73 -6.25
C ALA A 14 -4.11 15.42 -5.60
N ALA A 15 -4.22 15.76 -4.31
CA ALA A 15 -3.12 16.34 -3.54
C ALA A 15 -1.94 15.37 -3.39
N PHE A 16 -2.19 14.09 -3.10
CA PHE A 16 -1.14 13.06 -3.04
C PHE A 16 -0.45 12.86 -4.39
N THR A 17 -1.21 12.87 -5.49
CA THR A 17 -0.64 12.77 -6.84
C THR A 17 0.23 13.98 -7.16
N ALA A 18 -0.23 15.19 -6.83
CA ALA A 18 0.54 16.42 -7.03
C ALA A 18 1.82 16.43 -6.18
N LEU A 19 1.73 16.00 -4.91
CA LEU A 19 2.89 15.87 -4.02
C LEU A 19 3.92 14.89 -4.59
N HIS A 20 3.48 13.70 -4.99
CA HIS A 20 4.34 12.66 -5.57
C HIS A 20 5.11 13.19 -6.80
N LEU A 21 4.40 13.82 -7.72
CA LEU A 21 5.02 14.40 -8.92
C LEU A 21 5.99 15.55 -8.57
N ALA A 22 5.59 16.45 -7.68
CA ALA A 22 6.44 17.56 -7.26
C ALA A 22 7.74 17.08 -6.60
N GLU A 23 7.64 16.08 -5.70
CA GLU A 23 8.80 15.48 -5.05
C GLU A 23 9.72 14.78 -6.04
N TRP A 24 9.15 14.06 -7.02
CA TRP A 24 9.93 13.41 -8.05
C TRP A 24 10.69 14.44 -8.90
N TYR A 25 10.03 15.48 -9.42
CA TYR A 25 10.70 16.56 -10.19
C TYR A 25 11.76 17.29 -9.36
N ARG A 26 11.50 17.54 -8.08
CA ARG A 26 12.45 18.20 -7.19
C ARG A 26 13.73 17.37 -6.97
N ARG A 27 13.61 16.03 -6.94
CA ARG A 27 14.74 15.12 -6.71
C ARG A 27 15.49 14.76 -8.00
N MET A 28 14.82 14.75 -9.15
CA MET A 28 15.40 14.36 -10.44
C MET A 28 16.06 15.55 -11.14
N GLN A 29 17.18 16.03 -10.57
CA GLN A 29 17.92 17.19 -11.08
C GLN A 29 19.13 16.80 -11.93
N PHE A 30 19.76 15.66 -11.65
CA PHE A 30 21.01 15.24 -12.29
C PHE A 30 20.91 13.80 -12.78
N CYS A 31 21.60 13.53 -13.89
CA CYS A 31 21.70 12.19 -14.49
C CYS A 31 22.54 11.27 -13.59
N GLY A 32 21.98 10.11 -13.20
CA GLY A 32 22.67 9.11 -12.41
C GLY A 32 23.81 8.40 -13.16
N VAL A 33 23.86 8.53 -14.49
CA VAL A 33 24.89 7.90 -15.33
C VAL A 33 26.11 8.83 -15.52
N CYS A 34 25.88 10.10 -15.87
CA CYS A 34 26.97 11.01 -16.23
C CYS A 34 27.04 12.31 -15.43
N GLY A 35 26.14 12.51 -14.45
CA GLY A 35 26.12 13.68 -13.59
C GLY A 35 25.62 14.98 -14.24
N SER A 36 25.29 14.99 -15.53
CA SER A 36 24.80 16.17 -16.22
C SER A 36 23.41 16.59 -15.74
N PRO A 37 23.06 17.89 -15.73
CA PRO A 37 21.71 18.34 -15.41
C PRO A 37 20.68 17.74 -16.36
N LEU A 38 19.54 17.31 -15.80
CA LEU A 38 18.40 16.76 -16.54
C LEU A 38 17.47 17.88 -17.01
N THR A 39 16.79 17.66 -18.13
CA THR A 39 15.74 18.53 -18.66
C THR A 39 14.43 17.75 -18.83
N PRO A 40 13.25 18.40 -18.71
CA PRO A 40 11.98 17.73 -19.01
C PRO A 40 11.93 17.25 -20.46
N ASP A 41 11.44 16.03 -20.69
CA ASP A 41 11.14 15.52 -22.02
C ASP A 41 9.94 16.28 -22.59
N GLN A 42 9.92 16.49 -23.92
CA GLN A 42 8.90 17.29 -24.61
C GLN A 42 7.64 16.50 -24.95
N THR A 43 7.71 15.17 -24.93
CA THR A 43 6.64 14.27 -25.39
C THR A 43 6.11 13.36 -24.31
N GLU A 44 6.94 13.05 -23.30
CA GLU A 44 6.61 12.10 -22.23
C GLU A 44 6.74 12.76 -20.85
N ARG A 45 6.07 12.20 -19.86
CA ARG A 45 6.32 12.56 -18.47
C ARG A 45 7.63 11.90 -18.00
N ALA A 46 8.75 12.46 -18.42
CA ALA A 46 10.09 11.98 -18.12
C ALA A 46 11.06 13.14 -17.95
N MET A 47 12.21 12.89 -17.34
CA MET A 47 13.38 13.73 -17.39
C MET A 47 14.41 13.08 -18.30
N VAL A 48 15.05 13.83 -19.17
CA VAL A 48 16.04 13.32 -20.13
C VAL A 48 17.40 14.00 -19.93
N CYS A 49 18.45 13.23 -20.06
CA CYS A 49 19.82 13.75 -20.04
C CYS A 49 20.21 14.24 -21.44
N PRO A 50 20.47 15.55 -21.64
CA PRO A 50 20.87 16.07 -22.94
C PRO A 50 22.27 15.60 -23.37
N ASN A 51 23.09 15.10 -22.44
CA ASN A 51 24.45 14.66 -22.72
C ASN A 51 24.54 13.18 -23.13
N CYS A 52 23.86 12.26 -22.43
CA CYS A 52 23.94 10.81 -22.69
C CYS A 52 22.63 10.17 -23.18
N GLY A 53 21.54 10.92 -23.23
CA GLY A 53 20.25 10.45 -23.72
C GLY A 53 19.44 9.60 -22.72
N GLU A 54 19.96 9.35 -21.51
CA GLU A 54 19.28 8.57 -20.50
C GLU A 54 17.96 9.20 -20.09
N LYS A 55 16.88 8.38 -19.99
CA LYS A 55 15.54 8.82 -19.60
C LYS A 55 15.16 8.28 -18.23
N TYR A 56 14.54 9.14 -17.44
CA TYR A 56 14.03 8.83 -16.11
C TYR A 56 12.53 9.09 -16.05
N TYR A 57 11.79 8.06 -15.68
CA TYR A 57 10.35 8.13 -15.47
C TYR A 57 9.99 8.35 -13.99
N PRO A 58 8.80 8.87 -13.67
CA PRO A 58 8.36 8.97 -12.28
C PRO A 58 8.44 7.63 -11.56
N ARG A 59 9.12 7.62 -10.42
CA ARG A 59 9.26 6.42 -9.60
C ARG A 59 7.93 6.09 -8.94
N ILE A 60 7.52 4.83 -9.04
CA ILE A 60 6.40 4.25 -8.32
C ILE A 60 6.91 2.97 -7.68
N ASN A 61 6.84 2.87 -6.34
CA ASN A 61 7.26 1.68 -5.62
C ASN A 61 6.07 0.74 -5.46
N PRO A 62 6.14 -0.51 -5.93
CA PRO A 62 5.11 -1.49 -5.62
C PRO A 62 5.22 -1.94 -4.16
N ALA A 63 4.08 -2.00 -3.47
CA ALA A 63 4.00 -2.49 -2.10
C ALA A 63 2.72 -3.30 -1.89
N VAL A 64 2.74 -4.22 -0.93
CA VAL A 64 1.57 -5.01 -0.55
C VAL A 64 0.96 -4.50 0.76
N ILE A 65 -0.36 -4.66 0.90
CA ILE A 65 -1.10 -4.55 2.16
C ILE A 65 -1.78 -5.89 2.39
N VAL A 66 -1.58 -6.51 3.55
CA VAL A 66 -1.99 -7.89 3.78
C VAL A 66 -2.95 -8.03 4.95
N GLY A 67 -4.19 -8.38 4.66
CA GLY A 67 -5.17 -8.82 5.66
C GLY A 67 -5.03 -10.31 5.94
N VAL A 68 -4.28 -10.67 6.98
CA VAL A 68 -4.11 -12.07 7.39
C VAL A 68 -5.28 -12.50 8.26
N ILE A 69 -5.91 -13.62 7.92
CA ILE A 69 -7.16 -14.09 8.53
C ILE A 69 -6.94 -15.43 9.22
N ASN A 70 -7.46 -15.54 10.44
CA ASN A 70 -7.56 -16.77 11.22
C ASN A 70 -9.01 -16.94 11.70
N GLY A 71 -9.85 -17.62 10.92
CA GLY A 71 -11.29 -17.76 11.20
C GLY A 71 -12.02 -16.42 11.23
N ASP A 72 -12.53 -16.02 12.39
CA ASP A 72 -13.20 -14.73 12.61
C ASP A 72 -12.28 -13.63 13.15
N GLN A 73 -10.98 -13.88 13.14
CA GLN A 73 -9.96 -12.91 13.56
C GLN A 73 -9.13 -12.43 12.38
N MET A 74 -8.65 -11.19 12.46
CA MET A 74 -7.66 -10.61 11.57
C MET A 74 -6.43 -10.20 12.37
N LEU A 75 -5.24 -10.39 11.79
CA LEU A 75 -4.01 -9.87 12.37
C LEU A 75 -4.01 -8.34 12.25
N ILE A 76 -4.02 -7.67 13.40
CA ILE A 76 -3.91 -6.21 13.50
C ILE A 76 -2.55 -5.85 14.06
N THR A 77 -1.88 -4.92 13.41
CA THR A 77 -0.54 -4.47 13.78
C THR A 77 -0.52 -2.97 14.12
N ARG A 78 0.59 -2.52 14.70
CA ARG A 78 0.98 -1.11 14.80
C ARG A 78 2.47 -1.00 14.62
N TYR A 79 2.88 -0.16 13.71
CA TYR A 79 4.29 0.09 13.44
C TYR A 79 4.93 0.94 14.52
N ARG A 80 6.20 0.66 14.84
CA ARG A 80 6.97 1.41 15.84
C ARG A 80 7.17 2.88 15.43
N ASN A 81 7.48 3.09 14.15
CA ASN A 81 7.76 4.39 13.56
C ASN A 81 6.57 4.86 12.71
N GLY A 82 5.37 4.98 13.30
CA GLY A 82 4.16 5.37 12.59
C GLY A 82 3.10 5.99 13.49
N PRO A 83 1.95 6.36 12.90
CA PRO A 83 0.84 6.87 13.69
C PRO A 83 0.27 5.76 14.60
N GLU A 84 -0.28 6.19 15.76
CA GLU A 84 -0.91 5.31 16.75
C GLU A 84 -2.29 4.81 16.29
N VAL A 85 -2.33 4.14 15.14
CA VAL A 85 -3.56 3.59 14.55
C VAL A 85 -3.39 2.12 14.21
N SER A 86 -4.50 1.41 14.13
CA SER A 86 -4.52 0.04 13.63
C SER A 86 -4.00 -0.03 12.20
N ALA A 87 -3.12 -0.98 11.94
CA ALA A 87 -2.52 -1.23 10.64
C ALA A 87 -2.65 -2.73 10.27
N LEU A 88 -2.30 -3.04 9.03
CA LEU A 88 -2.10 -4.39 8.52
C LEU A 88 -0.63 -4.56 8.15
N ILE A 89 -0.16 -5.79 7.99
CA ILE A 89 1.18 -6.07 7.44
C ILE A 89 1.33 -5.38 6.09
N ALA A 90 2.47 -4.74 5.87
CA ALA A 90 2.73 -4.01 4.63
C ALA A 90 4.22 -3.94 4.33
N GLY A 91 4.60 -4.15 3.08
CA GLY A 91 5.99 -4.02 2.69
C GLY A 91 6.20 -3.85 1.20
N PHE A 92 7.41 -3.46 0.84
CA PHE A 92 7.81 -3.25 -0.55
C PHE A 92 8.16 -4.57 -1.24
N VAL A 93 7.87 -4.58 -2.54
CA VAL A 93 8.30 -5.67 -3.42
C VAL A 93 9.80 -5.59 -3.66
N GLU A 94 10.50 -6.69 -3.44
CA GLU A 94 11.91 -6.82 -3.73
C GLU A 94 12.16 -7.25 -5.18
N ILE A 95 13.38 -6.95 -5.70
CA ILE A 95 13.77 -7.33 -7.07
C ILE A 95 13.70 -8.85 -7.23
N GLY A 96 12.89 -9.30 -8.18
CA GLY A 96 12.71 -10.72 -8.48
C GLY A 96 11.54 -11.39 -7.76
N GLU A 97 10.82 -10.68 -6.90
CA GLU A 97 9.61 -11.19 -6.26
C GLU A 97 8.35 -10.96 -7.09
N THR A 98 7.39 -11.87 -6.94
CA THR A 98 5.99 -11.62 -7.27
C THR A 98 5.29 -10.92 -6.10
N LEU A 99 4.14 -10.29 -6.33
CA LEU A 99 3.34 -9.70 -5.23
C LEU A 99 2.94 -10.75 -4.19
N GLU A 100 2.64 -11.97 -4.62
CA GLU A 100 2.30 -13.09 -3.73
C GLU A 100 3.50 -13.59 -2.91
N ASP A 101 4.71 -13.54 -3.45
CA ASP A 101 5.94 -13.87 -2.72
C ASP A 101 6.25 -12.79 -1.68
N THR A 102 6.08 -11.52 -2.04
CA THR A 102 6.18 -10.40 -1.09
C THR A 102 5.18 -10.56 0.06
N VAL A 103 3.92 -10.93 -0.22
CA VAL A 103 2.93 -11.23 0.84
C VAL A 103 3.44 -12.31 1.79
N ARG A 104 4.01 -13.42 1.27
CA ARG A 104 4.52 -14.51 2.10
C ARG A 104 5.72 -14.08 2.94
N ARG A 105 6.64 -13.32 2.34
CA ARG A 105 7.85 -12.84 3.01
C ARG A 105 7.50 -11.85 4.13
N GLU A 106 6.75 -10.81 3.83
CA GLU A 106 6.38 -9.77 4.81
C GLU A 106 5.62 -10.35 6.01
N VAL A 107 4.64 -11.24 5.76
CA VAL A 107 3.92 -11.88 6.88
C VAL A 107 4.82 -12.79 7.70
N MET A 108 5.80 -13.44 7.07
CA MET A 108 6.78 -14.27 7.76
C MET A 108 7.77 -13.42 8.56
N GLU A 109 8.26 -12.33 8.00
CA GLU A 109 9.23 -11.43 8.64
C GLU A 109 8.60 -10.70 9.82
N GLU A 110 7.48 -10.00 9.61
CA GLU A 110 6.86 -9.16 10.65
C GLU A 110 6.11 -9.96 11.73
N ALA A 111 5.53 -11.12 11.40
CA ALA A 111 4.67 -11.88 12.33
C ALA A 111 5.04 -13.35 12.54
N GLY A 112 5.99 -13.89 11.78
CA GLY A 112 6.41 -15.29 11.88
C GLY A 112 5.35 -16.30 11.43
N ILE A 113 4.39 -15.90 10.59
CA ILE A 113 3.22 -16.71 10.21
C ILE A 113 3.34 -17.17 8.76
N ARG A 114 3.05 -18.45 8.50
CA ARG A 114 2.88 -18.97 7.14
C ARG A 114 1.44 -18.77 6.68
N VAL A 115 1.28 -18.35 5.41
CA VAL A 115 -0.03 -18.05 4.84
C VAL A 115 -0.29 -18.84 3.55
N LYS A 116 -1.59 -19.08 3.30
CA LYS A 116 -2.14 -19.72 2.11
C LYS A 116 -3.35 -18.96 1.59
N ASN A 117 -3.93 -19.40 0.48
CA ASN A 117 -5.13 -18.82 -0.12
C ASN A 117 -5.00 -17.30 -0.33
N ILE A 118 -3.83 -16.87 -0.84
CA ILE A 118 -3.54 -15.46 -1.12
C ILE A 118 -4.45 -15.00 -2.26
N ARG A 119 -5.25 -13.96 -2.01
CA ARG A 119 -6.21 -13.42 -2.96
C ARG A 119 -6.05 -11.91 -3.07
N TYR A 120 -5.80 -11.45 -4.29
CA TYR A 120 -5.82 -10.02 -4.59
C TYR A 120 -7.21 -9.43 -4.31
N TYR A 121 -7.22 -8.26 -3.70
CA TYR A 121 -8.43 -7.51 -3.40
C TYR A 121 -8.56 -6.29 -4.31
N LYS A 122 -7.60 -5.35 -4.22
CA LYS A 122 -7.66 -4.05 -4.89
C LYS A 122 -6.28 -3.38 -4.86
N SER A 123 -6.02 -2.45 -5.78
CA SER A 123 -4.87 -1.56 -5.68
C SER A 123 -5.29 -0.11 -5.42
N GLN A 124 -4.37 0.65 -4.84
CA GLN A 124 -4.55 2.06 -4.54
C GLN A 124 -3.23 2.81 -4.69
N PRO A 125 -3.17 3.93 -5.46
CA PRO A 125 -2.01 4.79 -5.46
C PRO A 125 -1.85 5.46 -4.09
N TRP A 126 -0.61 5.52 -3.58
CA TRP A 126 -0.28 6.13 -2.31
C TRP A 126 0.87 7.12 -2.46
N GLY A 127 0.56 8.31 -3.00
CA GLY A 127 1.55 9.32 -3.39
C GLY A 127 2.39 9.90 -2.25
N VAL A 128 1.95 9.72 -0.99
CA VAL A 128 2.72 10.17 0.20
C VAL A 128 4.05 9.44 0.31
N ALA A 129 4.09 8.15 -0.02
CA ALA A 129 5.29 7.32 0.00
C ALA A 129 5.81 6.97 -1.42
N SER A 130 5.18 7.52 -2.46
CA SER A 130 5.48 7.23 -3.86
C SER A 130 5.16 5.79 -4.28
N ASP A 131 4.08 5.23 -3.74
CA ASP A 131 3.75 3.81 -3.87
C ASP A 131 2.51 3.55 -4.72
N ILE A 132 2.44 2.33 -5.23
CA ILE A 132 1.20 1.63 -5.60
C ILE A 132 0.99 0.49 -4.60
N LEU A 133 -0.07 0.58 -3.80
CA LEU A 133 -0.43 -0.44 -2.83
C LEU A 133 -1.29 -1.51 -3.48
N ALA A 134 -0.92 -2.77 -3.33
CA ALA A 134 -1.70 -3.93 -3.74
C ALA A 134 -2.24 -4.64 -2.49
N GLY A 135 -3.54 -4.61 -2.27
CA GLY A 135 -4.22 -5.24 -1.12
C GLY A 135 -4.48 -6.72 -1.38
N PHE A 136 -4.12 -7.55 -0.41
CA PHE A 136 -4.36 -9.00 -0.42
C PHE A 136 -5.04 -9.45 0.87
N PHE A 137 -5.95 -10.40 0.75
CA PHE A 137 -6.40 -11.23 1.87
C PHE A 137 -5.76 -12.60 1.75
N CYS A 138 -5.31 -13.16 2.88
CA CYS A 138 -4.79 -14.51 2.97
C CYS A 138 -5.24 -15.17 4.28
N GLU A 139 -5.04 -16.48 4.38
CA GLU A 139 -5.41 -17.27 5.54
C GLU A 139 -4.14 -17.87 6.17
N VAL A 140 -4.15 -18.04 7.49
CA VAL A 140 -3.10 -18.81 8.19
C VAL A 140 -3.05 -20.22 7.63
N ASP A 141 -1.84 -20.73 7.34
CA ASP A 141 -1.69 -22.08 6.80
C ASP A 141 -1.82 -23.16 7.89
N SER A 142 -1.12 -23.01 9.01
CA SER A 142 -1.07 -24.04 10.07
C SER A 142 -0.99 -23.45 11.47
N ASP A 143 0.14 -22.86 11.84
CA ASP A 143 0.38 -22.26 13.15
C ASP A 143 0.04 -20.78 13.16
N ALA A 144 -0.89 -20.38 14.03
CA ALA A 144 -1.32 -18.99 14.21
C ALA A 144 -0.55 -18.25 15.32
N SER A 145 0.51 -18.85 15.85
CA SER A 145 1.35 -18.23 16.89
C SER A 145 2.12 -17.05 16.30
N ILE A 146 1.90 -15.86 16.85
CA ILE A 146 2.57 -14.64 16.41
C ILE A 146 3.99 -14.59 17.01
N ARG A 147 4.97 -14.41 16.14
CA ARG A 147 6.36 -14.07 16.49
C ARG A 147 6.68 -12.72 15.86
N MET A 148 6.31 -11.68 16.57
CA MET A 148 6.41 -10.31 16.10
C MET A 148 7.87 -9.87 15.96
N ASP A 149 8.20 -9.20 14.87
CA ASP A 149 9.43 -8.43 14.76
C ASP A 149 9.30 -7.16 15.61
N GLU A 150 10.04 -7.11 16.72
CA GLU A 150 10.00 -5.99 17.67
C GLU A 150 10.74 -4.74 17.17
N ASP A 151 11.55 -4.85 16.13
CA ASP A 151 12.22 -3.69 15.52
C ASP A 151 11.26 -2.88 14.64
N GLU A 152 10.34 -3.54 13.98
CA GLU A 152 9.34 -2.90 13.10
C GLU A 152 8.00 -2.65 13.79
N LEU A 153 7.50 -3.63 14.53
CA LEU A 153 6.21 -3.58 15.17
C LEU A 153 6.30 -3.34 16.68
N LYS A 154 5.38 -2.59 17.22
CA LYS A 154 5.16 -2.48 18.67
C LYS A 154 3.93 -3.25 19.15
N TYR A 155 3.12 -3.73 18.20
CA TYR A 155 1.89 -4.46 18.46
C TYR A 155 1.56 -5.37 17.28
N ALA A 156 1.24 -6.63 17.58
CA ALA A 156 0.66 -7.58 16.64
C ALA A 156 -0.26 -8.53 17.41
N GLN A 157 -1.55 -8.56 17.09
CA GLN A 157 -2.51 -9.43 17.77
C GLN A 157 -3.62 -9.88 16.81
N TRP A 158 -4.18 -11.07 17.11
CA TRP A 158 -5.43 -11.53 16.52
C TRP A 158 -6.59 -10.77 17.16
N VAL A 159 -7.36 -10.05 16.34
CA VAL A 159 -8.50 -9.25 16.78
C VAL A 159 -9.77 -9.80 16.15
N PHE A 160 -10.77 -10.08 16.96
CA PHE A 160 -12.07 -10.53 16.47
C PHE A 160 -12.70 -9.43 15.59
N ARG A 161 -13.46 -9.84 14.61
CA ARG A 161 -14.13 -8.99 13.62
C ARG A 161 -14.88 -7.82 14.26
N GLU A 162 -15.66 -8.08 15.30
CA GLU A 162 -16.45 -7.09 16.04
C GLU A 162 -15.59 -6.07 16.80
N ASP A 163 -14.38 -6.47 17.23
CA ASP A 163 -13.49 -5.65 18.06
C ASP A 163 -12.52 -4.78 17.23
N ILE A 164 -12.48 -4.94 15.92
CA ILE A 164 -11.59 -4.16 15.06
C ILE A 164 -11.93 -2.66 15.19
N ILE A 165 -10.94 -1.88 15.60
CA ILE A 165 -11.00 -0.43 15.65
C ILE A 165 -10.49 0.12 14.31
N LEU A 166 -11.40 0.75 13.55
CA LEU A 166 -11.07 1.35 12.26
C LEU A 166 -10.24 2.64 12.45
N GLN A 167 -9.48 2.99 11.43
CA GLN A 167 -8.76 4.25 11.40
C GLN A 167 -9.72 5.45 11.35
N PRO A 168 -9.32 6.61 11.88
CA PRO A 168 -10.18 7.79 11.91
C PRO A 168 -10.49 8.37 10.52
N THR A 169 -9.65 8.04 9.52
CA THR A 169 -9.80 8.46 8.13
C THR A 169 -10.21 7.28 7.25
N ASP A 170 -11.06 7.52 6.26
CA ASP A 170 -11.68 6.48 5.45
C ASP A 170 -11.09 6.38 4.01
N TYR A 171 -9.95 7.03 3.75
CA TYR A 171 -9.34 7.04 2.42
C TYR A 171 -8.22 6.01 2.23
N SER A 172 -7.72 5.34 3.27
CA SER A 172 -6.64 4.35 3.13
C SER A 172 -7.17 2.96 2.75
N LEU A 173 -6.42 2.25 1.89
CA LEU A 173 -6.71 0.86 1.53
C LEU A 173 -6.71 -0.04 2.77
N THR A 174 -5.77 0.18 3.70
CA THR A 174 -5.70 -0.53 4.98
C THR A 174 -7.01 -0.44 5.75
N ASN A 175 -7.56 0.76 5.91
CA ASN A 175 -8.82 0.97 6.61
C ASN A 175 -10.01 0.35 5.87
N GLU A 176 -10.02 0.44 4.53
CA GLU A 176 -11.04 -0.22 3.71
C GLU A 176 -11.02 -1.74 3.89
N MET A 177 -9.84 -2.37 3.87
CA MET A 177 -9.68 -3.81 4.07
C MET A 177 -10.13 -4.27 5.46
N MET A 178 -9.75 -3.54 6.52
CA MET A 178 -10.25 -3.81 7.88
C MET A 178 -11.77 -3.72 7.97
N ARG A 179 -12.36 -2.71 7.34
CA ARG A 179 -13.82 -2.52 7.31
C ARG A 179 -14.53 -3.65 6.55
N ILE A 180 -14.03 -4.04 5.37
CA ILE A 180 -14.60 -5.15 4.58
C ILE A 180 -14.57 -6.46 5.37
N PHE A 181 -13.50 -6.73 6.11
CA PHE A 181 -13.44 -7.89 6.99
C PHE A 181 -14.43 -7.77 8.15
N LYS A 182 -14.48 -6.62 8.84
CA LYS A 182 -15.42 -6.34 9.93
C LYS A 182 -16.88 -6.58 9.50
N GLU A 183 -17.23 -6.20 8.28
CA GLU A 183 -18.57 -6.36 7.69
C GLU A 183 -18.83 -7.76 7.10
N GLY A 184 -17.87 -8.68 7.15
CA GLY A 184 -18.00 -10.05 6.64
C GLY A 184 -17.98 -10.18 5.11
N ARG A 185 -17.64 -9.12 4.39
CA ARG A 185 -17.71 -9.03 2.92
C ARG A 185 -16.46 -9.50 2.19
N TYR A 186 -15.39 -9.86 2.89
CA TYR A 186 -14.09 -10.22 2.30
C TYR A 186 -14.10 -11.55 1.52
N ARG A 187 -15.10 -12.43 1.73
CA ARG A 187 -15.24 -13.73 1.04
C ARG A 187 -16.01 -13.66 -0.28
N SER A 188 -16.89 -12.71 -0.43
CA SER A 188 -17.57 -12.47 -1.70
C SER A 188 -16.55 -11.90 -2.67
N GLY A 189 -16.21 -12.63 -3.72
CA GLY A 189 -15.31 -12.21 -4.79
C GLY A 189 -15.86 -11.01 -5.60
N ILE A 190 -16.23 -9.98 -4.89
CA ILE A 190 -16.62 -8.69 -5.43
C ILE A 190 -15.33 -7.97 -5.76
N CYS A 191 -14.88 -8.13 -6.98
CA CYS A 191 -14.13 -7.08 -7.65
C CYS A 191 -14.91 -5.79 -7.36
N ALA A 192 -14.33 -4.86 -6.61
CA ALA A 192 -15.01 -3.63 -6.22
C ALA A 192 -15.28 -2.80 -7.49
N GLU A 193 -16.44 -3.05 -8.11
CA GLU A 193 -17.03 -2.16 -9.11
C GLU A 193 -17.52 -0.88 -8.44
N THR A 194 -16.66 -0.13 -7.81
CA THR A 194 -17.01 1.26 -7.45
C THR A 194 -15.75 2.03 -7.11
N ALA A 195 -15.38 2.90 -8.01
CA ALA A 195 -14.41 3.99 -7.92
C ALA A 195 -13.05 3.81 -8.63
N CYS A 196 -13.03 3.24 -9.82
CA CYS A 196 -12.08 3.73 -10.82
C CYS A 196 -12.77 4.87 -11.56
N LEU A 197 -12.56 6.10 -11.13
CA LEU A 197 -12.85 7.25 -11.99
C LEU A 197 -11.85 7.23 -13.13
N PRO A 198 -12.32 7.29 -14.40
CA PRO A 198 -11.42 7.41 -15.54
C PRO A 198 -10.73 8.79 -15.46
N ILE A 199 -9.42 8.77 -15.22
CA ILE A 199 -8.59 9.95 -15.51
C ILE A 199 -8.52 10.02 -17.04
N ARG A 200 -9.31 10.91 -17.62
CA ARG A 200 -9.14 11.36 -19.03
C ARG A 200 -8.07 12.44 -19.09
#